data_02fd71a3c83e288658cee4754cffd3a6
#
_entry.id   02fd71a3c83e288658cee4754cffd3a6
#
_cell.length_a   1.000
_cell.length_b   1.000
_cell.length_c   1.000
_cell.angle_alpha   90.00
_cell.angle_beta   90.00
_cell.angle_gamma   90.00
#
_symmetry.space_group_name_H-M   'P 1'
#
loop_
_entity.id
_entity.type
_entity.pdbx_description
1 polymer ?
#
loop_
_entity_poly.entity_id
_entity_poly.type
_entity_poly.pdbx_seq_one_letter_code
_entity_poly.pdbx_strand_id
1 'polypeptide(L)'
;PKGGEMPVVMGAGGSGILLHEAIGHAFEADFNRKNVSIFSDQLNKKVCNAHISVIDDGTIPFNRGSVNFDDEGVDGQKTYLVKEGVLTSYMHDRISARHYGIAPTGNGRRETFRNVPIPRMRATYMEPGNMKEEDIIASVKQGIFVDQFTNGQVQIGAGDFTFFVKSGYLIENGKLTQPIKDINIIGNGPKALADITMVAGNDKID
;
A
#
# COMPACT_ATOMS: atom_id res chain seq x y z
N PRO A 1 -18.91 -10.06 -14.51
CA PRO A 1 -19.08 -11.09 -13.48
C PRO A 1 -20.28 -10.75 -12.60
N LYS A 2 -20.85 -11.77 -11.96
CA LYS A 2 -21.82 -11.56 -10.89
C LYS A 2 -21.08 -10.95 -9.70
N GLY A 3 -21.61 -9.89 -9.08
CA GLY A 3 -20.99 -9.33 -7.87
C GLY A 3 -20.93 -10.36 -6.73
N GLY A 4 -19.89 -10.27 -5.91
CA GLY A 4 -19.65 -11.16 -4.78
C GLY A 4 -18.19 -11.18 -4.33
N GLU A 5 -17.89 -11.90 -3.26
CA GLU A 5 -16.51 -12.13 -2.82
C GLU A 5 -15.83 -13.13 -3.77
N MET A 6 -14.63 -12.77 -4.22
CA MET A 6 -13.81 -13.62 -5.09
C MET A 6 -12.33 -13.22 -5.01
N PRO A 7 -11.41 -14.13 -5.37
CA PRO A 7 -10.00 -13.79 -5.52
C PRO A 7 -9.79 -12.67 -6.54
N VAL A 8 -8.93 -11.72 -6.19
CA VAL A 8 -8.52 -10.61 -7.05
C VAL A 8 -7.00 -10.67 -7.21
N VAL A 9 -6.54 -10.82 -8.44
CA VAL A 9 -5.13 -10.65 -8.80
C VAL A 9 -4.96 -9.23 -9.32
N MET A 10 -4.01 -8.50 -8.78
CA MET A 10 -3.73 -7.12 -9.19
C MET A 10 -2.38 -7.06 -9.88
N GLY A 11 -2.36 -6.52 -11.09
CA GLY A 11 -1.12 -6.16 -11.77
C GLY A 11 -0.38 -5.04 -11.04
N ALA A 12 0.87 -4.77 -11.40
CA ALA A 12 1.76 -3.84 -10.70
C ALA A 12 1.12 -2.45 -10.49
N GLY A 13 0.52 -1.85 -11.51
CA GLY A 13 -0.13 -0.54 -11.40
C GLY A 13 -1.35 -0.52 -10.48
N GLY A 14 -2.20 -1.55 -10.56
CA GLY A 14 -3.40 -1.70 -9.69
C GLY A 14 -3.04 -1.94 -8.23
N SER A 15 -2.07 -2.80 -7.97
CA SER A 15 -1.60 -3.12 -6.60
C SER A 15 -0.97 -1.91 -5.92
N GLY A 16 -0.21 -1.09 -6.66
CA GLY A 16 0.40 0.15 -6.14
C GLY A 16 -0.65 1.15 -5.67
N ILE A 17 -1.73 1.36 -6.44
CA ILE A 17 -2.82 2.25 -6.05
C ILE A 17 -3.53 1.75 -4.78
N LEU A 18 -3.86 0.46 -4.71
CA LEU A 18 -4.46 -0.12 -3.52
C LEU A 18 -3.57 0.08 -2.29
N LEU A 19 -2.28 -0.22 -2.43
CA LEU A 19 -1.31 -0.09 -1.34
C LEU A 19 -1.18 1.37 -0.88
N HIS A 20 -1.11 2.32 -1.82
CA HIS A 20 -1.02 3.74 -1.52
C HIS A 20 -2.26 4.24 -0.78
N GLU A 21 -3.43 4.05 -1.38
CA GLU A 21 -4.68 4.68 -0.92
C GLU A 21 -5.29 3.94 0.28
N ALA A 22 -5.42 2.62 0.20
CA ALA A 22 -6.15 1.87 1.22
C ALA A 22 -5.30 1.50 2.45
N ILE A 23 -3.99 1.54 2.34
CA ILE A 23 -3.06 1.05 3.38
C ILE A 23 -2.03 2.13 3.73
N GLY A 24 -1.37 2.73 2.76
CA GLY A 24 -0.23 3.64 2.96
C GLY A 24 -0.59 4.88 3.79
N HIS A 25 -1.66 5.58 3.45
CA HIS A 25 -2.11 6.74 4.22
C HIS A 25 -2.43 6.40 5.68
N ALA A 26 -2.90 5.19 5.97
CA ALA A 26 -3.20 4.76 7.33
C ALA A 26 -1.93 4.52 8.18
N PHE A 27 -0.74 4.45 7.56
CA PHE A 27 0.56 4.37 8.24
C PHE A 27 1.24 5.74 8.43
N GLU A 28 0.63 6.84 8.03
CA GLU A 28 1.13 8.19 8.33
C GLU A 28 0.94 8.48 9.83
N ALA A 29 2.03 8.86 10.50
CA ALA A 29 2.06 8.89 11.96
C ALA A 29 1.23 10.02 12.59
N ASP A 30 0.88 11.06 11.84
CA ASP A 30 0.00 12.13 12.33
C ASP A 30 -1.43 11.64 12.55
N PHE A 31 -1.94 10.73 11.72
CA PHE A 31 -3.22 10.06 11.95
C PHE A 31 -3.14 9.08 13.13
N ASN A 32 -2.06 8.32 13.19
CA ASN A 32 -1.86 7.31 14.24
C ASN A 32 -1.67 7.97 15.62
N ARG A 33 -0.88 9.04 15.71
CA ARG A 33 -0.67 9.82 16.94
C ARG A 33 -1.96 10.43 17.49
N LYS A 34 -2.92 10.73 16.62
CA LYS A 34 -4.23 11.30 17.00
C LYS A 34 -5.31 10.23 17.20
N ASN A 35 -4.97 8.95 17.10
CA ASN A 35 -5.91 7.82 17.17
C ASN A 35 -7.05 7.89 16.15
N VAL A 36 -6.78 8.40 14.95
CA VAL A 36 -7.78 8.49 13.86
C VAL A 36 -7.50 7.51 12.72
N SER A 37 -6.38 6.77 12.76
CA SER A 37 -6.11 5.67 11.85
C SER A 37 -6.58 4.34 12.44
N ILE A 38 -7.04 3.45 11.57
CA ILE A 38 -7.39 2.06 11.93
C ILE A 38 -6.16 1.26 12.45
N PHE A 39 -4.93 1.72 12.20
CA PHE A 39 -3.70 1.09 12.65
C PHE A 39 -3.09 1.71 13.92
N SER A 40 -3.77 2.66 14.58
CA SER A 40 -3.18 3.44 15.69
C SER A 40 -2.63 2.58 16.83
N ASP A 41 -3.28 1.46 17.16
CA ASP A 41 -2.87 0.55 18.24
C ASP A 41 -2.27 -0.77 17.74
N GLN A 42 -1.80 -0.80 16.49
CA GLN A 42 -1.32 -2.03 15.85
C GLN A 42 0.20 -2.14 15.78
N LEU A 43 0.95 -1.15 16.29
CA LEU A 43 2.41 -1.19 16.30
C LEU A 43 2.92 -2.45 17.04
N ASN A 44 3.89 -3.14 16.45
CA ASN A 44 4.44 -4.42 16.92
C ASN A 44 3.45 -5.60 16.92
N LYS A 45 2.29 -5.46 16.27
CA LYS A 45 1.34 -6.56 16.10
C LYS A 45 1.39 -7.10 14.69
N LYS A 46 1.02 -8.38 14.55
CA LYS A 46 0.85 -9.02 13.25
C LYS A 46 -0.39 -8.43 12.55
N VAL A 47 -0.19 -7.90 11.33
CA VAL A 47 -1.24 -7.27 10.53
C VAL A 47 -1.50 -7.99 9.20
N CYS A 48 -0.60 -8.89 8.79
CA CYS A 48 -0.77 -9.70 7.58
C CYS A 48 0.08 -10.99 7.63
N ASN A 49 0.16 -11.68 6.49
CA ASN A 49 0.95 -12.90 6.37
C ASN A 49 2.47 -12.61 6.51
N ALA A 50 3.20 -13.56 7.10
CA ALA A 50 4.62 -13.40 7.42
C ALA A 50 5.54 -13.22 6.19
N HIS A 51 5.09 -13.57 4.99
CA HIS A 51 5.87 -13.33 3.76
C HIS A 51 5.61 -11.94 3.14
N ILE A 52 4.81 -11.10 3.80
CA ILE A 52 4.49 -9.75 3.34
C ILE A 52 5.32 -8.75 4.12
N SER A 53 6.04 -7.90 3.39
CA SER A 53 6.70 -6.71 3.92
C SER A 53 6.27 -5.49 3.10
N VAL A 54 6.00 -4.37 3.78
CA VAL A 54 5.65 -3.09 3.16
C VAL A 54 6.72 -2.07 3.53
N ILE A 55 7.21 -1.37 2.53
CA ILE A 55 8.33 -0.45 2.64
C ILE A 55 7.89 0.91 2.14
N ASP A 56 8.35 1.98 2.80
CA ASP A 56 8.37 3.32 2.25
C ASP A 56 9.82 3.74 2.06
N ASP A 57 10.19 4.14 0.84
CA ASP A 57 11.59 4.35 0.46
C ASP A 57 11.79 5.68 -0.26
N GLY A 58 12.50 6.59 0.39
CA GLY A 58 12.90 7.88 -0.16
C GLY A 58 14.23 7.86 -0.93
N THR A 59 14.86 6.70 -1.11
CA THR A 59 16.24 6.60 -1.65
C THR A 59 16.32 6.00 -3.06
N ILE A 60 15.23 5.59 -3.66
CA ILE A 60 15.21 4.93 -4.97
C ILE A 60 15.64 5.92 -6.05
N PRO A 61 16.77 5.67 -6.79
CA PRO A 61 17.25 6.61 -7.78
C PRO A 61 16.22 6.93 -8.85
N PHE A 62 16.06 8.22 -9.16
CA PHE A 62 15.12 8.73 -10.17
C PHE A 62 13.64 8.46 -9.93
N ASN A 63 13.26 7.90 -8.79
CA ASN A 63 11.85 7.74 -8.42
C ASN A 63 11.26 9.10 -7.99
N ARG A 64 9.98 9.32 -8.33
CA ARG A 64 9.27 10.57 -8.01
C ARG A 64 9.20 10.86 -6.50
N GLY A 65 9.16 9.84 -5.66
CA GLY A 65 9.10 9.95 -4.20
C GLY A 65 10.46 10.18 -3.54
N SER A 66 11.57 10.06 -4.28
CA SER A 66 12.91 10.12 -3.72
C SER A 66 13.34 11.53 -3.38
N VAL A 67 14.04 11.66 -2.26
CA VAL A 67 14.58 12.93 -1.76
C VAL A 67 15.93 12.68 -1.09
N ASN A 68 16.85 13.64 -1.19
CA ASN A 68 18.07 13.63 -0.37
C ASN A 68 17.72 13.96 1.08
N PHE A 69 16.91 15.00 1.27
CA PHE A 69 16.39 15.46 2.56
C PHE A 69 14.91 15.74 2.42
N ASP A 70 14.15 15.45 3.47
CA ASP A 70 12.76 15.86 3.57
C ASP A 70 12.63 17.38 3.89
N ASP A 71 11.40 17.89 4.00
CA ASP A 71 11.17 19.32 4.28
C ASP A 71 11.49 19.74 5.72
N GLU A 72 11.98 18.80 6.55
CA GLU A 72 12.50 19.04 7.89
C GLU A 72 14.02 18.86 7.98
N GLY A 73 14.69 18.57 6.85
CA GLY A 73 16.14 18.32 6.78
C GLY A 73 16.54 16.96 7.33
N VAL A 74 15.66 15.97 7.28
CA VAL A 74 15.94 14.58 7.63
C VAL A 74 16.27 13.82 6.35
N ASP A 75 17.32 13.01 6.39
CA ASP A 75 17.77 12.20 5.23
C ASP A 75 16.65 11.32 4.71
N GLY A 76 16.52 11.26 3.37
CA GLY A 76 15.71 10.24 2.72
C GLY A 76 16.23 8.85 3.09
N GLN A 77 15.34 7.94 3.45
CA GLN A 77 15.72 6.61 3.92
C GLN A 77 14.70 5.55 3.54
N LYS A 78 15.08 4.30 3.67
CA LYS A 78 14.23 3.13 3.49
C LYS A 78 13.68 2.69 4.85
N THR A 79 12.37 2.73 5.00
CA THR A 79 11.68 2.37 6.24
C THR A 79 10.77 1.17 6.02
N TYR A 80 10.96 0.09 6.78
CA TYR A 80 9.98 -0.99 6.84
C TYR A 80 8.80 -0.54 7.69
N LEU A 81 7.65 -0.39 7.08
CA LEU A 81 6.37 -0.14 7.78
C LEU A 81 5.83 -1.45 8.32
N VAL A 82 5.76 -2.46 7.47
CA VAL A 82 5.46 -3.84 7.85
C VAL A 82 6.66 -4.70 7.48
N LYS A 83 7.14 -5.49 8.42
CA LYS A 83 8.23 -6.45 8.19
C LYS A 83 7.76 -7.84 8.59
N GLU A 84 7.81 -8.76 7.63
CA GLU A 84 7.42 -10.16 7.86
C GLU A 84 6.05 -10.29 8.54
N GLY A 85 5.08 -9.49 8.06
CA GLY A 85 3.71 -9.48 8.56
C GLY A 85 3.46 -8.67 9.82
N VAL A 86 4.48 -8.09 10.45
CA VAL A 86 4.37 -7.29 11.68
C VAL A 86 4.49 -5.81 11.36
N LEU A 87 3.59 -4.97 11.86
CA LEU A 87 3.69 -3.52 11.77
C LEU A 87 4.82 -3.02 12.67
N THR A 88 5.94 -2.59 12.08
CA THR A 88 7.17 -2.24 12.79
C THR A 88 7.37 -0.74 12.94
N SER A 89 6.78 0.07 12.05
CA SER A 89 6.91 1.52 12.09
C SER A 89 5.72 2.19 11.41
N TYR A 90 5.56 3.46 11.71
CA TYR A 90 4.81 4.41 10.90
C TYR A 90 5.78 5.29 10.12
N MET A 91 5.25 6.11 9.20
CA MET A 91 6.00 7.19 8.56
C MET A 91 6.00 8.41 9.48
N HIS A 92 7.18 8.88 9.88
CA HIS A 92 7.32 9.92 10.89
C HIS A 92 7.93 11.22 10.36
N ASP A 93 7.26 12.34 10.68
CA ASP A 93 7.87 13.66 10.79
C ASP A 93 8.57 13.81 12.16
N ARG A 94 9.20 14.94 12.43
CA ARG A 94 9.86 15.20 13.72
C ARG A 94 8.88 15.25 14.90
N ILE A 95 7.66 15.76 14.69
CA ILE A 95 6.65 15.84 15.74
C ILE A 95 6.18 14.43 16.15
N SER A 96 5.85 13.59 15.17
CA SER A 96 5.41 12.23 15.43
C SER A 96 6.55 11.35 15.96
N ALA A 97 7.75 11.50 15.42
CA ALA A 97 8.94 10.80 15.93
C ALA A 97 9.18 11.10 17.41
N ARG A 98 9.09 12.37 17.81
CA ARG A 98 9.19 12.79 19.21
C ARG A 98 8.09 12.19 20.09
N HIS A 99 6.86 12.14 19.59
CA HIS A 99 5.72 11.54 20.30
C HIS A 99 5.95 10.05 20.60
N TYR A 100 6.49 9.31 19.64
CA TYR A 100 6.77 7.87 19.78
C TYR A 100 8.15 7.56 20.37
N GLY A 101 9.00 8.56 20.64
CA GLY A 101 10.33 8.39 21.20
C GLY A 101 11.32 7.69 20.26
N ILE A 102 11.18 7.89 18.95
CA ILE A 102 12.01 7.28 17.90
C ILE A 102 12.62 8.35 16.99
N ALA A 103 13.50 7.94 16.07
CA ALA A 103 14.04 8.81 15.03
C ALA A 103 12.98 9.10 13.94
N PRO A 104 12.98 10.28 13.31
CA PRO A 104 12.16 10.57 12.15
C PRO A 104 12.60 9.73 10.95
N THR A 105 11.66 9.47 10.03
CA THR A 105 11.85 8.53 8.91
C THR A 105 12.05 9.20 7.55
N GLY A 106 12.28 10.54 7.51
CA GLY A 106 12.47 11.27 6.25
C GLY A 106 11.16 11.49 5.47
N ASN A 107 10.03 11.44 6.16
CA ASN A 107 8.70 11.55 5.58
C ASN A 107 8.06 12.93 5.77
N GLY A 108 8.74 13.90 6.39
CA GLY A 108 8.24 15.25 6.56
C GLY A 108 8.04 15.94 5.22
N ARG A 109 6.80 16.28 4.85
CA ARG A 109 6.46 16.93 3.58
C ARG A 109 5.50 18.09 3.77
N ARG A 110 5.81 19.22 3.14
CA ARG A 110 4.91 20.39 3.06
C ARG A 110 3.99 20.26 1.86
N GLU A 111 2.77 20.67 2.01
CA GLU A 111 1.89 20.89 0.86
C GLU A 111 2.40 22.10 0.03
N THR A 112 2.73 23.19 0.72
CA THR A 112 3.36 24.38 0.15
C THR A 112 4.37 24.95 1.15
N PHE A 113 5.16 25.93 0.73
CA PHE A 113 6.10 26.64 1.63
C PHE A 113 5.42 27.32 2.84
N ARG A 114 4.11 27.52 2.81
CA ARG A 114 3.32 28.14 3.88
C ARG A 114 2.82 27.14 4.93
N ASN A 115 2.91 25.84 4.64
CA ASN A 115 2.40 24.77 5.49
C ASN A 115 3.51 24.19 6.35
N VAL A 116 3.17 23.72 7.54
CA VAL A 116 4.06 22.91 8.35
C VAL A 116 4.23 21.53 7.70
N PRO A 117 5.42 20.90 7.81
CA PRO A 117 5.59 19.53 7.36
C PRO A 117 4.69 18.58 8.14
N ILE A 118 4.20 17.57 7.47
CA ILE A 118 3.44 16.46 8.03
C ILE A 118 3.96 15.15 7.42
N PRO A 119 3.79 13.99 8.09
CA PRO A 119 4.24 12.73 7.52
C PRO A 119 3.49 12.42 6.23
N ARG A 120 4.23 12.07 5.17
CA ARG A 120 3.66 11.67 3.88
C ARG A 120 4.54 10.61 3.25
N MET A 121 3.90 9.73 2.47
CA MET A 121 4.59 8.69 1.70
C MET A 121 5.64 9.25 0.76
N ARG A 122 6.71 8.46 0.57
CA ARG A 122 7.72 8.63 -0.48
C ARG A 122 7.42 7.65 -1.62
N ALA A 123 8.11 6.56 -1.71
CA ALA A 123 7.78 5.46 -2.59
C ALA A 123 7.35 4.26 -1.74
N THR A 124 6.05 4.06 -1.60
CA THR A 124 5.50 2.96 -0.79
C THR A 124 5.23 1.77 -1.69
N TYR A 125 5.85 0.64 -1.39
CA TYR A 125 5.69 -0.59 -2.16
C TYR A 125 5.73 -1.83 -1.26
N MET A 126 5.19 -2.92 -1.79
CA MET A 126 5.32 -4.25 -1.18
C MET A 126 6.62 -4.88 -1.64
N GLU A 127 7.39 -5.45 -0.72
CA GLU A 127 8.63 -6.14 -1.07
C GLU A 127 8.34 -7.27 -2.06
N PRO A 128 9.07 -7.36 -3.18
CA PRO A 128 8.83 -8.37 -4.21
C PRO A 128 8.91 -9.78 -3.63
N GLY A 129 7.95 -10.62 -3.99
CA GLY A 129 7.95 -12.05 -3.67
C GLY A 129 8.77 -12.88 -4.67
N ASN A 130 8.71 -14.20 -4.55
CA ASN A 130 9.45 -15.12 -5.40
C ASN A 130 8.59 -15.76 -6.51
N MET A 131 7.31 -15.44 -6.59
CA MET A 131 6.38 -16.02 -7.54
C MET A 131 6.38 -15.23 -8.86
N LYS A 132 6.06 -15.88 -9.96
CA LYS A 132 5.74 -15.18 -11.21
C LYS A 132 4.27 -14.81 -11.23
N GLU A 133 3.93 -13.72 -11.90
CA GLU A 133 2.55 -13.27 -12.05
C GLU A 133 1.68 -14.35 -12.71
N GLU A 134 2.22 -15.05 -13.72
CA GLU A 134 1.53 -16.12 -14.41
C GLU A 134 1.18 -17.29 -13.48
N ASP A 135 2.05 -17.62 -12.52
CA ASP A 135 1.83 -18.69 -11.55
C ASP A 135 0.71 -18.30 -10.55
N ILE A 136 0.67 -17.02 -10.17
CA ILE A 136 -0.41 -16.48 -9.33
C ILE A 136 -1.75 -16.58 -10.07
N ILE A 137 -1.81 -16.13 -11.33
CA ILE A 137 -3.02 -16.24 -12.16
C ILE A 137 -3.43 -17.71 -12.31
N ALA A 138 -2.47 -18.61 -12.59
CA ALA A 138 -2.73 -20.03 -12.77
C ALA A 138 -3.29 -20.72 -11.51
N SER A 139 -3.01 -20.19 -10.31
CA SER A 139 -3.53 -20.71 -9.05
C SER A 139 -5.01 -20.40 -8.80
N VAL A 140 -5.57 -19.41 -9.51
CA VAL A 140 -6.94 -18.94 -9.31
C VAL A 140 -7.93 -19.68 -10.21
N LYS A 141 -8.85 -20.45 -9.59
CA LYS A 141 -9.87 -21.18 -10.34
C LYS A 141 -10.93 -20.27 -10.95
N GLN A 142 -11.40 -19.30 -10.19
CA GLN A 142 -12.37 -18.28 -10.60
C GLN A 142 -12.11 -16.98 -9.84
N GLY A 143 -11.94 -15.87 -10.56
CA GLY A 143 -11.62 -14.58 -9.99
C GLY A 143 -11.52 -13.50 -11.05
N ILE A 144 -10.86 -12.42 -10.70
CA ILE A 144 -10.58 -11.32 -11.63
C ILE A 144 -9.10 -10.92 -11.57
N PHE A 145 -8.57 -10.51 -12.70
CA PHE A 145 -7.32 -9.79 -12.83
C PHE A 145 -7.61 -8.31 -13.06
N VAL A 146 -7.01 -7.44 -12.27
CA VAL A 146 -7.13 -5.99 -12.39
C VAL A 146 -5.82 -5.43 -12.90
N ASP A 147 -5.89 -4.81 -14.09
CA ASP A 147 -4.76 -4.15 -14.71
C ASP A 147 -4.65 -2.69 -14.26
N GLN A 148 -5.75 -1.94 -14.34
CA GLN A 148 -5.78 -0.52 -14.02
C GLN A 148 -7.05 -0.10 -13.28
N PHE A 149 -6.88 0.88 -12.37
CA PHE A 149 -7.98 1.66 -11.79
C PHE A 149 -8.11 3.03 -12.45
N THR A 150 -9.31 3.62 -12.45
CA THR A 150 -9.51 5.03 -12.84
C THR A 150 -9.37 5.97 -11.67
N ASN A 151 -10.03 5.67 -10.57
CA ASN A 151 -10.06 6.45 -9.34
C ASN A 151 -10.54 5.57 -8.19
N GLY A 152 -10.61 6.13 -6.99
CA GLY A 152 -11.13 5.45 -5.82
C GLY A 152 -11.45 6.43 -4.70
N GLN A 153 -12.07 5.91 -3.66
CA GLN A 153 -12.36 6.62 -2.42
C GLN A 153 -11.93 5.74 -1.25
N VAL A 154 -11.32 6.37 -0.24
CA VAL A 154 -10.84 5.69 0.96
C VAL A 154 -11.24 6.48 2.20
N GLN A 155 -11.69 5.77 3.23
CA GLN A 155 -11.96 6.31 4.57
C GLN A 155 -10.83 5.87 5.51
N ILE A 156 -9.83 6.72 5.72
CA ILE A 156 -8.61 6.40 6.48
C ILE A 156 -8.92 5.88 7.89
N GLY A 157 -9.89 6.46 8.57
CA GLY A 157 -10.27 6.06 9.93
C GLY A 157 -10.95 4.69 10.02
N ALA A 158 -11.84 4.38 9.08
CA ALA A 158 -12.54 3.10 9.00
C ALA A 158 -11.77 2.05 8.18
N GLY A 159 -10.89 2.50 7.27
CA GLY A 159 -10.15 1.64 6.35
C GLY A 159 -10.93 1.19 5.13
N ASP A 160 -12.19 1.61 4.99
CA ASP A 160 -13.02 1.19 3.87
C ASP A 160 -12.60 1.88 2.57
N PHE A 161 -12.62 1.14 1.47
CA PHE A 161 -12.28 1.66 0.15
C PHE A 161 -13.26 1.18 -0.93
N THR A 162 -13.35 1.98 -1.99
CA THR A 162 -13.99 1.63 -3.25
C THR A 162 -13.10 2.09 -4.39
N PHE A 163 -12.69 1.16 -5.26
CA PHE A 163 -11.89 1.45 -6.46
C PHE A 163 -12.65 1.07 -7.72
N PHE A 164 -12.57 1.94 -8.73
CA PHE A 164 -13.21 1.73 -10.02
C PHE A 164 -12.22 1.11 -10.99
N VAL A 165 -12.49 -0.12 -11.43
CA VAL A 165 -11.66 -0.85 -12.39
C VAL A 165 -11.85 -0.26 -13.78
N LYS A 166 -10.75 0.21 -14.37
CA LYS A 166 -10.70 0.70 -15.74
C LYS A 166 -10.56 -0.44 -16.74
N SER A 167 -9.65 -1.36 -16.44
CA SER A 167 -9.36 -2.52 -17.28
C SER A 167 -8.95 -3.72 -16.45
N GLY A 168 -9.30 -4.89 -16.92
CA GLY A 168 -8.96 -6.16 -16.32
C GLY A 168 -9.56 -7.32 -17.10
N TYR A 169 -9.46 -8.51 -16.54
CA TYR A 169 -9.93 -9.75 -17.16
C TYR A 169 -10.58 -10.66 -16.12
N LEU A 170 -11.51 -11.50 -16.57
CA LEU A 170 -11.94 -12.65 -15.79
C LEU A 170 -10.81 -13.68 -15.73
N ILE A 171 -10.67 -14.32 -14.58
CA ILE A 171 -9.82 -15.51 -14.44
C ILE A 171 -10.75 -16.72 -14.35
N GLU A 172 -10.57 -17.68 -15.25
CA GLU A 172 -11.32 -18.93 -15.28
C GLU A 172 -10.34 -20.08 -15.48
N ASN A 173 -10.30 -21.00 -14.52
CA ASN A 173 -9.39 -22.14 -14.50
C ASN A 173 -7.90 -21.76 -14.75
N GLY A 174 -7.44 -20.72 -14.06
CA GLY A 174 -6.06 -20.26 -14.12
C GLY A 174 -5.68 -19.50 -15.39
N LYS A 175 -6.65 -19.02 -16.16
CA LYS A 175 -6.41 -18.27 -17.42
C LYS A 175 -7.20 -16.99 -17.46
N LEU A 176 -6.59 -15.94 -18.03
CA LEU A 176 -7.30 -14.72 -18.38
C LEU A 176 -8.22 -15.00 -19.56
N THR A 177 -9.50 -14.65 -19.43
CA THR A 177 -10.52 -14.95 -20.45
C THR A 177 -11.15 -13.66 -20.98
N GLN A 178 -12.30 -13.26 -20.47
CA GLN A 178 -13.04 -12.12 -20.99
C GLN A 178 -12.55 -10.80 -20.38
N PRO A 179 -12.36 -9.73 -21.16
CA PRO A 179 -12.05 -8.42 -20.62
C PRO A 179 -13.24 -7.91 -19.78
N ILE A 180 -12.90 -7.22 -18.68
CA ILE A 180 -13.85 -6.57 -17.80
C ILE A 180 -13.53 -5.08 -17.65
N LYS A 181 -14.56 -4.27 -17.48
CA LYS A 181 -14.48 -2.85 -17.18
C LYS A 181 -15.71 -2.42 -16.39
N ASP A 182 -15.66 -1.19 -15.88
CA ASP A 182 -16.81 -0.54 -15.22
C ASP A 182 -17.35 -1.37 -14.04
N ILE A 183 -16.45 -2.00 -13.29
CA ILE A 183 -16.76 -2.69 -12.04
C ILE A 183 -16.07 -2.02 -10.87
N ASN A 184 -16.61 -2.21 -9.67
CA ASN A 184 -16.05 -1.67 -8.44
C ASN A 184 -15.48 -2.80 -7.60
N ILE A 185 -14.30 -2.56 -7.02
CA ILE A 185 -13.76 -3.36 -5.93
C ILE A 185 -14.03 -2.59 -4.65
N ILE A 186 -14.72 -3.21 -3.72
CA ILE A 186 -15.07 -2.66 -2.42
C ILE A 186 -14.40 -3.54 -1.36
N GLY A 187 -13.77 -2.92 -0.38
CA GLY A 187 -13.11 -3.66 0.69
C GLY A 187 -12.71 -2.77 1.84
N ASN A 188 -11.92 -3.38 2.74
CA ASN A 188 -11.35 -2.71 3.89
C ASN A 188 -9.84 -2.92 3.88
N GLY A 189 -9.04 -1.86 4.02
CA GLY A 189 -7.59 -1.89 3.87
C GLY A 189 -6.89 -2.91 4.77
N PRO A 190 -7.10 -2.90 6.10
CA PRO A 190 -6.56 -3.91 6.99
C PRO A 190 -6.93 -5.34 6.62
N LYS A 191 -8.20 -5.57 6.26
CA LYS A 191 -8.65 -6.90 5.82
C LYS A 191 -7.98 -7.30 4.51
N ALA A 192 -7.92 -6.40 3.53
CA ALA A 192 -7.25 -6.65 2.26
C ALA A 192 -5.77 -6.98 2.47
N LEU A 193 -5.06 -6.22 3.32
CA LEU A 193 -3.66 -6.49 3.65
C LEU A 193 -3.48 -7.86 4.32
N ALA A 194 -4.37 -8.22 5.25
CA ALA A 194 -4.34 -9.51 5.94
C ALA A 194 -4.62 -10.69 5.01
N ASP A 195 -5.46 -10.48 4.00
CA ASP A 195 -5.91 -11.51 3.05
C ASP A 195 -4.94 -11.71 1.87
N ILE A 196 -3.88 -10.90 1.74
CA ILE A 196 -2.86 -11.14 0.71
C ILE A 196 -2.15 -12.46 0.96
N THR A 197 -2.24 -13.36 -0.01
CA THR A 197 -1.65 -14.70 0.07
C THR A 197 -0.44 -14.89 -0.83
N MET A 198 -0.29 -14.10 -1.89
CA MET A 198 0.77 -14.25 -2.87
C MET A 198 1.27 -12.89 -3.35
N VAL A 199 2.57 -12.78 -3.57
CA VAL A 199 3.22 -11.59 -4.13
C VAL A 199 4.19 -12.04 -5.22
N ALA A 200 4.07 -11.46 -6.40
CA ALA A 200 5.00 -11.69 -7.48
C ALA A 200 6.33 -10.97 -7.24
N GLY A 201 7.41 -11.53 -7.76
CA GLY A 201 8.67 -10.81 -7.95
C GLY A 201 8.52 -9.88 -9.15
N ASN A 202 8.62 -8.59 -8.92
CA ASN A 202 8.69 -7.61 -10.00
C ASN A 202 9.88 -6.69 -9.74
N ASP A 203 10.78 -6.60 -10.72
CA ASP A 203 11.97 -5.73 -10.67
C ASP A 203 11.63 -4.26 -10.95
N LYS A 204 10.36 -3.94 -11.20
CA LYS A 204 9.92 -2.57 -11.50
C LYS A 204 9.12 -2.01 -10.33
N ILE A 205 9.70 -1.02 -9.70
CA ILE A 205 9.03 -0.11 -8.76
C ILE A 205 8.69 1.15 -9.57
N ASP A 206 7.43 1.33 -9.90
CA ASP A 206 6.93 2.49 -10.64
C ASP A 206 6.84 3.73 -9.75
#